data_5273624405892665589f5fcbe85bcdcb
#
_entry.id   5273624405892665589f5fcbe85bcdcb
#
_cell.length_a   1.000
_cell.length_b   1.000
_cell.length_c   1.000
_cell.angle_alpha   90.00
_cell.angle_beta   90.00
_cell.angle_gamma   90.00
#
_symmetry.space_group_name_H-M   'P 1'
#
loop_
_entity.id
_entity.type
_entity.pdbx_description
1 polymer ?
#
loop_
_entity_poly.entity_id
_entity_poly.type
_entity_poly.pdbx_seq_one_letter_code
_entity_poly.pdbx_strand_id
1 'polypeptide(L)'
;VITSLLPQRIVCLTEETTEWLYMLGEEARIVGISGYTVRPRRARDEKPKVSAFLSAKMDKILALKPDCVFGFSDLQADIAALLIRAGVQVTVFNQRSVDEIFSMLYQVAAMVGQADQGLQRLQHMRAQLEVIQQTAATFKRRPKVYFEEWDEPHISGIRWVSELIHIAGGDDCFPELAQMPMGKDRIIASGQTIVDRAPDIIIGSLCGKKFRPEKAAARDGWQDVPAVRHNQIFEIKSADILQPGPAALTDGVAQLHHIIQQWEATHA
;
A
#
# COMPACT_ATOMS: atom_id res chain seq x y z
N VAL A 1 24.01 -31.95 -11.45
CA VAL A 1 24.05 -30.53 -11.02
C VAL A 1 22.67 -30.20 -10.51
N ILE A 2 22.50 -30.07 -9.20
CA ILE A 2 21.24 -29.61 -8.61
C ILE A 2 21.13 -28.12 -8.98
N THR A 3 20.33 -27.84 -10.00
CA THR A 3 19.84 -26.47 -10.23
C THR A 3 19.12 -26.01 -8.96
N SER A 4 19.29 -24.76 -8.59
CA SER A 4 18.74 -24.18 -7.35
C SER A 4 17.32 -24.67 -7.06
N LEU A 5 17.08 -25.09 -5.82
CA LEU A 5 15.76 -25.53 -5.35
C LEU A 5 14.77 -24.37 -5.18
N LEU A 6 15.25 -23.13 -5.30
CA LEU A 6 14.48 -21.92 -5.07
C LEU A 6 14.29 -21.15 -6.38
N PRO A 7 13.24 -20.34 -6.52
CA PRO A 7 13.00 -19.52 -7.70
C PRO A 7 14.21 -18.66 -8.06
N GLN A 8 14.60 -18.66 -9.33
CA GLN A 8 15.74 -17.92 -9.87
C GLN A 8 15.34 -16.83 -10.85
N ARG A 9 14.13 -16.94 -11.41
CA ARG A 9 13.63 -16.04 -12.46
C ARG A 9 12.23 -15.57 -12.10
N ILE A 10 12.16 -14.55 -11.27
CA ILE A 10 10.92 -14.06 -10.66
C ILE A 10 10.37 -12.89 -11.46
N VAL A 11 9.07 -12.93 -11.77
CA VAL A 11 8.31 -11.76 -12.23
C VAL A 11 7.43 -11.26 -11.09
N CYS A 12 7.54 -9.98 -10.78
CA CYS A 12 6.70 -9.29 -9.79
C CYS A 12 5.62 -8.49 -10.54
N LEU A 13 4.36 -8.91 -10.45
CA LEU A 13 3.23 -8.21 -11.08
C LEU A 13 2.79 -6.97 -10.28
N THR A 14 3.33 -6.79 -9.08
CA THR A 14 3.05 -5.68 -8.18
C THR A 14 4.32 -5.09 -7.57
N GLU A 15 4.20 -3.92 -6.98
CA GLU A 15 5.33 -3.11 -6.51
C GLU A 15 5.94 -3.64 -5.22
N GLU A 16 5.11 -4.06 -4.27
CA GLU A 16 5.52 -4.45 -2.92
C GLU A 16 6.47 -5.64 -2.91
N THR A 17 6.24 -6.63 -3.78
CA THR A 17 7.12 -7.79 -3.90
C THR A 17 8.46 -7.41 -4.55
N THR A 18 8.45 -6.46 -5.49
CA THR A 18 9.69 -5.90 -6.05
C THR A 18 10.50 -5.18 -4.97
N GLU A 19 9.89 -4.25 -4.23
CA GLU A 19 10.58 -3.50 -3.17
C GLU A 19 11.18 -4.45 -2.14
N TRP A 20 10.40 -5.45 -1.71
CA TRP A 20 10.85 -6.41 -0.70
C TRP A 20 12.04 -7.25 -1.17
N LEU A 21 12.03 -7.77 -2.39
CA LEU A 21 13.17 -8.53 -2.95
C LEU A 21 14.44 -7.67 -3.05
N TYR A 22 14.31 -6.39 -3.40
CA TYR A 22 15.44 -5.46 -3.36
C TYR A 22 15.96 -5.23 -1.94
N MET A 23 15.08 -5.14 -0.96
CA MET A 23 15.47 -5.02 0.45
C MET A 23 16.19 -6.26 0.98
N LEU A 24 15.86 -7.44 0.45
CA LEU A 24 16.50 -8.71 0.79
C LEU A 24 17.82 -8.95 0.03
N GLY A 25 18.19 -8.09 -0.93
CA GLY A 25 19.37 -8.30 -1.78
C GLY A 25 19.17 -9.35 -2.86
N GLU A 26 17.93 -9.69 -3.20
CA GLU A 26 17.53 -10.72 -4.15
C GLU A 26 17.08 -10.16 -5.51
N GLU A 27 17.40 -8.90 -5.79
CA GLU A 27 17.06 -8.22 -7.04
C GLU A 27 17.61 -8.91 -8.29
N ALA A 28 18.68 -9.67 -8.17
CA ALA A 28 19.26 -10.44 -9.29
C ALA A 28 18.27 -11.49 -9.82
N ARG A 29 17.38 -12.01 -8.98
CA ARG A 29 16.34 -12.99 -9.37
C ARG A 29 15.18 -12.34 -10.12
N ILE A 30 14.98 -11.02 -10.00
CA ILE A 30 13.87 -10.31 -10.65
C ILE A 30 14.18 -10.18 -12.14
N VAL A 31 13.35 -10.78 -12.98
CA VAL A 31 13.46 -10.70 -14.45
C VAL A 31 12.40 -9.81 -15.09
N GLY A 32 11.34 -9.43 -14.36
CA GLY A 32 10.30 -8.53 -14.84
C GLY A 32 9.52 -7.90 -13.69
N ILE A 33 9.03 -6.69 -13.89
CA ILE A 33 8.30 -5.91 -12.88
C ILE A 33 7.03 -5.28 -13.45
N SER A 34 6.14 -4.84 -12.53
CA SER A 34 5.02 -3.95 -12.85
C SER A 34 5.51 -2.62 -13.41
N GLY A 35 4.79 -2.07 -14.39
CA GLY A 35 5.03 -0.73 -14.91
C GLY A 35 4.77 0.38 -13.88
N TYR A 36 4.04 0.08 -12.81
CA TYR A 36 3.77 1.00 -11.70
C TYR A 36 4.84 0.99 -10.61
N THR A 37 5.78 0.03 -10.65
CA THR A 37 6.89 -0.01 -9.69
C THR A 37 7.65 1.31 -9.68
N VAL A 38 7.74 1.93 -8.50
CA VAL A 38 8.50 3.18 -8.26
C VAL A 38 9.53 3.01 -7.14
N ARG A 39 9.42 1.93 -6.37
CA ARG A 39 10.31 1.63 -5.23
C ARG A 39 10.96 0.25 -5.42
N PRO A 40 12.30 0.18 -5.25
CA PRO A 40 13.23 1.30 -5.25
C PRO A 40 13.30 1.90 -6.66
N ARG A 41 13.63 3.20 -6.77
CA ARG A 41 13.64 3.91 -8.07
C ARG A 41 14.49 3.19 -9.13
N ARG A 42 15.64 2.64 -8.74
CA ARG A 42 16.56 1.92 -9.64
C ARG A 42 15.91 0.70 -10.32
N ALA A 43 14.90 0.06 -9.70
CA ALA A 43 14.21 -1.07 -10.30
C ALA A 43 13.60 -0.73 -11.68
N ARG A 44 13.14 0.52 -11.86
CA ARG A 44 12.57 0.99 -13.14
C ARG A 44 13.58 1.03 -14.27
N ASP A 45 14.83 1.27 -13.95
CA ASP A 45 15.93 1.39 -14.92
C ASP A 45 16.56 0.01 -15.20
N GLU A 46 16.61 -0.85 -14.18
CA GLU A 46 17.25 -2.15 -14.21
C GLU A 46 16.36 -3.27 -14.77
N LYS A 47 15.03 -3.16 -14.67
CA LYS A 47 14.12 -4.28 -14.93
C LYS A 47 13.09 -3.97 -16.02
N PRO A 48 12.79 -4.92 -16.93
CA PRO A 48 11.74 -4.77 -17.93
C PRO A 48 10.36 -4.70 -17.31
N LYS A 49 9.50 -3.77 -17.81
CA LYS A 49 8.12 -3.60 -17.39
C LYS A 49 7.21 -4.49 -18.23
N VAL A 50 6.59 -5.47 -17.59
CA VAL A 50 5.83 -6.52 -18.27
C VAL A 50 4.33 -6.51 -18.00
N SER A 51 3.88 -5.72 -17.01
CA SER A 51 2.46 -5.62 -16.64
C SER A 51 2.10 -4.18 -16.25
N ALA A 52 0.81 -3.89 -16.32
CA ALA A 52 0.11 -2.90 -15.49
C ALA A 52 -0.62 -3.67 -14.38
N PHE A 53 -1.38 -2.98 -13.51
CA PHE A 53 -2.03 -3.65 -12.38
C PHE A 53 -3.09 -4.68 -12.83
N LEU A 54 -3.96 -4.30 -13.80
CA LEU A 54 -5.05 -5.15 -14.29
C LEU A 54 -4.75 -5.83 -15.64
N SER A 55 -3.57 -5.65 -16.20
CA SER A 55 -3.20 -6.22 -17.50
C SER A 55 -1.74 -6.63 -17.53
N ALA A 56 -1.44 -7.68 -18.29
CA ALA A 56 -0.10 -8.19 -18.45
C ALA A 56 0.20 -8.47 -19.93
N LYS A 57 1.45 -8.24 -20.32
CA LYS A 57 1.95 -8.58 -21.66
C LYS A 57 2.48 -10.01 -21.62
N MET A 58 1.58 -11.00 -21.80
CA MET A 58 1.89 -12.43 -21.66
C MET A 58 3.12 -12.85 -22.44
N ASP A 59 3.22 -12.46 -23.72
CA ASP A 59 4.37 -12.79 -24.57
C ASP A 59 5.69 -12.27 -23.97
N LYS A 60 5.69 -11.07 -23.39
CA LYS A 60 6.86 -10.50 -22.74
C LYS A 60 7.22 -11.25 -21.46
N ILE A 61 6.22 -11.63 -20.66
CA ILE A 61 6.44 -12.41 -19.44
C ILE A 61 7.03 -13.77 -19.80
N LEU A 62 6.42 -14.49 -20.74
CA LEU A 62 6.86 -15.83 -21.13
C LEU A 62 8.25 -15.82 -21.80
N ALA A 63 8.58 -14.78 -22.58
CA ALA A 63 9.91 -14.60 -23.16
C ALA A 63 11.02 -14.46 -22.10
N LEU A 64 10.69 -13.98 -20.91
CA LEU A 64 11.62 -13.91 -19.77
C LEU A 64 11.84 -15.27 -19.11
N LYS A 65 11.09 -16.32 -19.49
CA LYS A 65 11.17 -17.68 -18.93
C LYS A 65 11.16 -17.67 -17.39
N PRO A 66 10.14 -17.08 -16.75
CA PRO A 66 10.05 -17.07 -15.30
C PRO A 66 9.82 -18.48 -14.76
N ASP A 67 10.41 -18.79 -13.63
CA ASP A 67 10.13 -19.99 -12.85
C ASP A 67 9.14 -19.71 -11.69
N CYS A 68 8.92 -18.42 -11.37
CA CYS A 68 7.92 -18.01 -10.41
C CYS A 68 7.38 -16.61 -10.76
N VAL A 69 6.08 -16.41 -10.53
CA VAL A 69 5.40 -15.11 -10.66
C VAL A 69 4.69 -14.78 -9.36
N PHE A 70 4.94 -13.60 -8.82
CA PHE A 70 4.20 -13.04 -7.69
C PHE A 70 3.12 -12.09 -8.18
N GLY A 71 1.91 -12.27 -7.69
CA GLY A 71 0.75 -11.45 -7.99
C GLY A 71 -0.03 -11.08 -6.72
N PHE A 72 -1.05 -10.22 -6.88
CA PHE A 72 -1.87 -9.72 -5.80
C PHE A 72 -3.35 -9.76 -6.17
N SER A 73 -4.12 -10.35 -5.28
CA SER A 73 -5.57 -10.39 -5.23
C SER A 73 -6.31 -11.02 -6.43
N ASP A 74 -7.59 -11.12 -6.30
CA ASP A 74 -8.55 -11.55 -7.32
C ASP A 74 -8.56 -10.66 -8.58
N LEU A 75 -8.11 -9.41 -8.46
CA LEU A 75 -7.97 -8.50 -9.59
C LEU A 75 -6.96 -9.01 -10.64
N GLN A 76 -6.04 -9.87 -10.25
CA GLN A 76 -5.07 -10.51 -11.16
C GLN A 76 -5.39 -11.99 -11.45
N ALA A 77 -6.58 -12.47 -11.09
CA ALA A 77 -6.97 -13.88 -11.26
C ALA A 77 -6.85 -14.37 -12.71
N ASP A 78 -7.31 -13.58 -13.68
CA ASP A 78 -7.24 -13.94 -15.11
C ASP A 78 -5.78 -14.02 -15.59
N ILE A 79 -4.92 -13.12 -15.14
CA ILE A 79 -3.47 -13.13 -15.44
C ILE A 79 -2.85 -14.40 -14.86
N ALA A 80 -3.15 -14.71 -13.60
CA ALA A 80 -2.67 -15.91 -12.93
C ALA A 80 -3.13 -17.20 -13.66
N ALA A 81 -4.39 -17.26 -14.06
CA ALA A 81 -4.93 -18.39 -14.81
C ALA A 81 -4.20 -18.62 -16.15
N LEU A 82 -3.88 -17.56 -16.88
CA LEU A 82 -3.13 -17.63 -18.14
C LEU A 82 -1.70 -18.13 -17.90
N LEU A 83 -1.03 -17.64 -16.88
CA LEU A 83 0.32 -18.05 -16.50
C LEU A 83 0.37 -19.52 -16.08
N ILE A 84 -0.59 -19.99 -15.28
CA ILE A 84 -0.71 -21.39 -14.86
C ILE A 84 -0.91 -22.29 -16.07
N ARG A 85 -1.78 -21.93 -17.02
CA ARG A 85 -1.98 -22.69 -18.28
C ARG A 85 -0.73 -22.73 -19.14
N ALA A 86 0.14 -21.72 -19.04
CA ALA A 86 1.44 -21.68 -19.71
C ALA A 86 2.54 -22.45 -18.96
N GLY A 87 2.22 -23.14 -17.86
CA GLY A 87 3.16 -23.94 -17.08
C GLY A 87 4.06 -23.16 -16.13
N VAL A 88 3.71 -21.91 -15.81
CA VAL A 88 4.47 -21.06 -14.89
C VAL A 88 3.91 -21.21 -13.47
N GLN A 89 4.79 -21.35 -12.47
CA GLN A 89 4.38 -21.29 -11.07
C GLN A 89 3.93 -19.87 -10.72
N VAL A 90 2.76 -19.75 -10.10
CA VAL A 90 2.19 -18.46 -9.67
C VAL A 90 1.83 -18.51 -8.20
N THR A 91 2.25 -17.49 -7.46
CA THR A 91 1.79 -17.25 -6.09
C THR A 91 1.06 -15.92 -6.05
N VAL A 92 -0.23 -15.95 -5.75
CA VAL A 92 -1.07 -14.77 -5.61
C VAL A 92 -1.31 -14.52 -4.12
N PHE A 93 -0.89 -13.37 -3.64
CA PHE A 93 -1.14 -12.93 -2.28
C PHE A 93 -2.44 -12.10 -2.22
N ASN A 94 -3.03 -11.99 -1.04
CA ASN A 94 -4.31 -11.28 -0.86
C ASN A 94 -4.36 -10.51 0.46
N GLN A 95 -3.23 -9.94 0.87
CA GLN A 95 -3.09 -9.21 2.12
C GLN A 95 -3.96 -7.93 2.11
N ARG A 96 -4.74 -7.74 3.18
CA ARG A 96 -5.63 -6.59 3.37
C ARG A 96 -5.41 -5.88 4.70
N SER A 97 -4.71 -6.51 5.66
CA SER A 97 -4.38 -5.97 6.98
C SER A 97 -2.88 -5.81 7.16
N VAL A 98 -2.48 -5.06 8.17
CA VAL A 98 -1.07 -4.89 8.56
C VAL A 98 -0.43 -6.25 8.87
N ASP A 99 -1.11 -7.13 9.62
CA ASP A 99 -0.57 -8.45 9.94
C ASP A 99 -0.45 -9.36 8.71
N GLU A 100 -1.40 -9.27 7.77
CA GLU A 100 -1.32 -10.03 6.51
C GLU A 100 -0.19 -9.52 5.62
N ILE A 101 0.15 -8.20 5.64
CA ILE A 101 1.34 -7.68 4.99
C ILE A 101 2.61 -8.31 5.58
N PHE A 102 2.74 -8.36 6.90
CA PHE A 102 3.86 -9.04 7.56
C PHE A 102 3.97 -10.51 7.16
N SER A 103 2.84 -11.21 7.12
CA SER A 103 2.76 -12.61 6.70
C SER A 103 3.23 -12.81 5.26
N MET A 104 2.76 -11.98 4.32
CA MET A 104 3.16 -12.03 2.92
C MET A 104 4.67 -11.79 2.76
N LEU A 105 5.21 -10.77 3.42
CA LEU A 105 6.64 -10.44 3.35
C LEU A 105 7.50 -11.59 3.87
N TYR A 106 7.10 -12.24 4.98
CA TYR A 106 7.81 -13.41 5.49
C TYR A 106 7.76 -14.58 4.49
N GLN A 107 6.60 -14.86 3.90
CA GLN A 107 6.44 -15.94 2.92
C GLN A 107 7.33 -15.70 1.69
N VAL A 108 7.35 -14.47 1.15
CA VAL A 108 8.24 -14.13 0.02
C VAL A 108 9.71 -14.32 0.39
N ALA A 109 10.14 -13.88 1.59
CA ALA A 109 11.50 -14.08 2.07
C ALA A 109 11.86 -15.57 2.15
N ALA A 110 10.97 -16.40 2.70
CA ALA A 110 11.16 -17.84 2.78
C ALA A 110 11.26 -18.50 1.39
N MET A 111 10.42 -18.08 0.43
CA MET A 111 10.42 -18.61 -0.94
C MET A 111 11.73 -18.33 -1.70
N VAL A 112 12.47 -17.29 -1.31
CA VAL A 112 13.79 -16.98 -1.91
C VAL A 112 14.97 -17.40 -1.04
N GLY A 113 14.72 -18.11 0.08
CA GLY A 113 15.74 -18.63 1.00
C GLY A 113 16.31 -17.62 1.96
N GLN A 114 15.60 -16.51 2.17
CA GLN A 114 15.99 -15.40 3.06
C GLN A 114 15.09 -15.30 4.31
N ALA A 115 14.55 -16.45 4.79
CA ALA A 115 13.60 -16.45 5.91
C ALA A 115 14.13 -15.75 7.16
N ASP A 116 15.39 -16.03 7.56
CA ASP A 116 16.00 -15.45 8.77
C ASP A 116 16.24 -13.94 8.60
N GLN A 117 16.78 -13.53 7.46
CA GLN A 117 16.98 -12.10 7.16
C GLN A 117 15.63 -11.36 7.07
N GLY A 118 14.65 -12.00 6.42
CA GLY A 118 13.29 -11.48 6.35
C GLY A 118 12.70 -11.27 7.74
N LEU A 119 12.78 -12.29 8.61
CA LEU A 119 12.28 -12.21 9.97
C LEU A 119 12.93 -11.07 10.78
N GLN A 120 14.25 -10.91 10.69
CA GLN A 120 14.95 -9.81 11.36
C GLN A 120 14.47 -8.43 10.90
N ARG A 121 14.26 -8.24 9.58
CA ARG A 121 13.73 -6.98 9.02
C ARG A 121 12.29 -6.73 9.48
N LEU A 122 11.45 -7.76 9.49
CA LEU A 122 10.06 -7.66 9.93
C LEU A 122 9.95 -7.35 11.42
N GLN A 123 10.81 -7.94 12.26
CA GLN A 123 10.90 -7.60 13.69
C GLN A 123 11.28 -6.12 13.89
N HIS A 124 12.23 -5.61 13.11
CA HIS A 124 12.59 -4.19 13.15
C HIS A 124 11.43 -3.27 12.76
N MET A 125 10.72 -3.59 11.65
CA MET A 125 9.54 -2.82 11.23
C MET A 125 8.44 -2.87 12.30
N ARG A 126 8.18 -4.02 12.90
CA ARG A 126 7.19 -4.16 13.98
C ARG A 126 7.56 -3.32 15.20
N ALA A 127 8.82 -3.33 15.61
CA ALA A 127 9.30 -2.48 16.70
C ALA A 127 9.12 -0.98 16.40
N GLN A 128 9.31 -0.55 15.14
CA GLN A 128 9.04 0.83 14.73
C GLN A 128 7.54 1.18 14.84
N LEU A 129 6.65 0.29 14.41
CA LEU A 129 5.20 0.47 14.57
C LEU A 129 4.80 0.55 16.05
N GLU A 130 5.39 -0.27 16.91
CA GLU A 130 5.15 -0.24 18.35
C GLU A 130 5.59 1.09 18.98
N VAL A 131 6.73 1.65 18.58
CA VAL A 131 7.18 2.99 19.04
C VAL A 131 6.19 4.08 18.62
N ILE A 132 5.72 4.04 17.37
CA ILE A 132 4.69 4.97 16.88
C ILE A 132 3.42 4.84 17.72
N GLN A 133 2.94 3.62 17.94
CA GLN A 133 1.72 3.35 18.71
C GLN A 133 1.85 3.79 20.17
N GLN A 134 3.00 3.57 20.80
CA GLN A 134 3.29 4.03 22.16
C GLN A 134 3.29 5.56 22.25
N THR A 135 3.88 6.23 21.27
CA THR A 135 3.84 7.70 21.18
C THR A 135 2.41 8.19 20.99
N ALA A 136 1.67 7.58 20.08
CA ALA A 136 0.26 7.91 19.82
C ALA A 136 -0.65 7.69 21.04
N ALA A 137 -0.33 6.73 21.90
CA ALA A 137 -1.07 6.47 23.14
C ALA A 137 -0.95 7.62 24.18
N THR A 138 0.03 8.51 24.01
CA THR A 138 0.19 9.70 24.88
C THR A 138 -0.63 10.90 24.42
N PHE A 139 -1.24 10.86 23.23
CA PHE A 139 -2.02 11.95 22.68
C PHE A 139 -3.30 12.18 23.52
N LYS A 140 -3.59 13.44 23.81
CA LYS A 140 -4.81 13.81 24.54
C LYS A 140 -6.05 13.71 23.67
N ARG A 141 -5.89 13.94 22.37
CA ARG A 141 -6.96 13.87 21.36
C ARG A 141 -6.50 13.10 20.14
N ARG A 142 -7.42 12.33 19.59
CA ARG A 142 -7.23 11.62 18.33
C ARG A 142 -8.03 12.34 17.25
N PRO A 143 -7.39 12.86 16.18
CA PRO A 143 -8.11 13.49 15.09
C PRO A 143 -8.93 12.47 14.30
N LYS A 144 -10.07 12.89 13.80
CA LYS A 144 -10.83 12.18 12.78
C LYS A 144 -10.13 12.35 11.43
N VAL A 145 -9.70 11.26 10.82
CA VAL A 145 -8.96 11.27 9.55
C VAL A 145 -9.84 10.74 8.43
N TYR A 146 -10.10 11.55 7.44
CA TYR A 146 -10.63 11.08 6.17
C TYR A 146 -9.48 10.77 5.22
N PHE A 147 -9.32 9.49 4.87
CA PHE A 147 -8.37 9.06 3.87
C PHE A 147 -9.09 8.85 2.54
N GLU A 148 -8.67 9.58 1.52
CA GLU A 148 -9.22 9.52 0.17
C GLU A 148 -8.29 8.74 -0.76
N GLU A 149 -8.69 7.50 -1.08
CA GLU A 149 -7.97 6.62 -2.00
C GLU A 149 -8.28 6.95 -3.47
N TRP A 150 -9.48 7.51 -3.70
CA TRP A 150 -9.92 8.01 -5.00
C TRP A 150 -10.97 9.11 -4.81
N ASP A 151 -11.01 10.07 -5.75
CA ASP A 151 -11.81 11.30 -5.62
C ASP A 151 -13.14 11.30 -6.39
N GLU A 152 -13.27 10.54 -7.50
CA GLU A 152 -14.49 10.46 -8.32
C GLU A 152 -14.71 9.04 -8.85
N PRO A 153 -15.59 8.25 -8.20
CA PRO A 153 -16.31 8.56 -6.95
C PRO A 153 -15.38 8.58 -5.74
N HIS A 154 -15.80 9.19 -4.64
CA HIS A 154 -15.04 9.17 -3.40
C HIS A 154 -14.91 7.73 -2.89
N ILE A 155 -13.67 7.26 -2.73
CA ILE A 155 -13.35 5.93 -2.18
C ILE A 155 -12.53 6.12 -0.91
N SER A 156 -13.00 5.53 0.19
CA SER A 156 -12.28 5.55 1.47
C SER A 156 -11.07 4.63 1.48
N GLY A 157 -10.19 4.80 2.46
CA GLY A 157 -9.00 3.97 2.63
C GLY A 157 -9.30 2.49 2.82
N ILE A 158 -8.42 1.64 2.33
CA ILE A 158 -8.46 0.19 2.51
C ILE A 158 -8.02 -0.19 3.94
N ARG A 159 -8.30 -1.41 4.37
CA ARG A 159 -8.16 -1.87 5.75
C ARG A 159 -6.79 -1.61 6.36
N TRP A 160 -5.66 -1.94 5.69
CA TRP A 160 -4.34 -1.67 6.26
C TRP A 160 -4.09 -0.18 6.46
N VAL A 161 -4.66 0.71 5.62
CA VAL A 161 -4.55 2.16 5.79
C VAL A 161 -5.33 2.60 7.02
N SER A 162 -6.55 2.11 7.21
CA SER A 162 -7.37 2.35 8.40
C SER A 162 -6.65 1.90 9.69
N GLU A 163 -6.03 0.71 9.66
CA GLU A 163 -5.22 0.18 10.76
C GLU A 163 -3.98 1.06 11.02
N LEU A 164 -3.29 1.53 9.96
CA LEU A 164 -2.13 2.42 10.10
C LEU A 164 -2.51 3.81 10.63
N ILE A 165 -3.67 4.34 10.25
CA ILE A 165 -4.22 5.58 10.84
C ILE A 165 -4.40 5.40 12.35
N HIS A 166 -4.97 4.27 12.77
CA HIS A 166 -5.16 3.97 14.19
C HIS A 166 -3.83 3.85 14.94
N ILE A 167 -2.87 3.12 14.39
CA ILE A 167 -1.50 2.98 14.94
C ILE A 167 -0.83 4.36 15.04
N ALA A 168 -1.01 5.20 14.03
CA ALA A 168 -0.43 6.55 13.98
C ALA A 168 -1.05 7.55 14.96
N GLY A 169 -2.20 7.23 15.58
CA GLY A 169 -2.87 8.06 16.58
C GLY A 169 -4.12 8.81 16.10
N GLY A 170 -4.62 8.51 14.90
CA GLY A 170 -5.88 9.03 14.38
C GLY A 170 -7.03 8.03 14.47
N ASP A 171 -8.24 8.50 14.21
CA ASP A 171 -9.45 7.71 14.06
C ASP A 171 -9.93 7.82 12.61
N ASP A 172 -10.00 6.70 11.90
CA ASP A 172 -10.51 6.68 10.52
C ASP A 172 -11.99 7.09 10.50
N CYS A 173 -12.36 7.99 9.58
CA CYS A 173 -13.74 8.40 9.41
C CYS A 173 -14.66 7.30 8.86
N PHE A 174 -14.12 6.27 8.18
CA PHE A 174 -14.88 5.22 7.50
C PHE A 174 -14.39 3.80 7.82
N PRO A 175 -14.22 3.43 9.10
CA PRO A 175 -13.66 2.13 9.49
C PRO A 175 -14.55 0.95 9.05
N GLU A 176 -15.86 1.17 8.91
CA GLU A 176 -16.79 0.18 8.41
C GLU A 176 -16.59 -0.14 6.92
N LEU A 177 -16.27 0.87 6.10
CA LEU A 177 -15.98 0.68 4.68
C LEU A 177 -14.60 0.05 4.48
N ALA A 178 -13.65 0.35 5.33
CA ALA A 178 -12.30 -0.20 5.27
C ALA A 178 -12.26 -1.74 5.34
N GLN A 179 -13.31 -2.38 5.90
CA GLN A 179 -13.42 -3.85 5.93
C GLN A 179 -13.70 -4.46 4.56
N MET A 180 -14.16 -3.66 3.59
CA MET A 180 -14.47 -4.13 2.25
C MET A 180 -13.19 -4.22 1.40
N PRO A 181 -12.90 -5.38 0.77
CA PRO A 181 -11.62 -5.59 0.08
C PRO A 181 -11.48 -4.80 -1.22
N MET A 182 -12.59 -4.49 -1.89
CA MET A 182 -12.60 -3.87 -3.21
C MET A 182 -12.91 -2.39 -3.13
N GLY A 183 -12.22 -1.56 -3.94
CA GLY A 183 -12.46 -0.12 -4.01
C GLY A 183 -13.92 0.24 -4.35
N LYS A 184 -14.55 -0.53 -5.26
CA LYS A 184 -15.97 -0.33 -5.60
C LYS A 184 -16.95 -0.49 -4.42
N ASP A 185 -16.57 -1.29 -3.42
CA ASP A 185 -17.39 -1.54 -2.22
C ASP A 185 -17.08 -0.54 -1.10
N ARG A 186 -16.06 0.31 -1.28
CA ARG A 186 -15.65 1.40 -0.37
C ARG A 186 -16.05 2.80 -0.89
N ILE A 187 -16.92 2.84 -1.90
CA ILE A 187 -17.45 4.10 -2.42
C ILE A 187 -18.34 4.76 -1.35
N ILE A 188 -18.04 6.01 -1.04
CA ILE A 188 -18.82 6.83 -0.12
C ILE A 188 -20.03 7.37 -0.89
N ALA A 189 -21.22 7.26 -0.28
CA ALA A 189 -22.49 7.54 -0.93
C ALA A 189 -22.59 8.98 -1.50
N SER A 190 -21.99 9.96 -0.82
CA SER A 190 -21.93 11.36 -1.28
C SER A 190 -20.84 12.14 -0.58
N GLY A 191 -20.44 13.29 -1.16
CA GLY A 191 -19.55 14.25 -0.47
C GLY A 191 -20.15 14.77 0.84
N GLN A 192 -21.47 14.86 0.94
CA GLN A 192 -22.17 15.26 2.17
C GLN A 192 -21.89 14.29 3.33
N THR A 193 -21.82 12.98 3.06
CA THR A 193 -21.47 11.98 4.08
C THR A 193 -20.10 12.25 4.70
N ILE A 194 -19.13 12.76 3.92
CA ILE A 194 -17.81 13.15 4.42
C ILE A 194 -17.92 14.41 5.29
N VAL A 195 -18.69 15.40 4.83
CA VAL A 195 -18.95 16.63 5.59
C VAL A 195 -19.60 16.33 6.94
N ASP A 196 -20.59 15.44 6.97
CA ASP A 196 -21.31 15.04 8.21
C ASP A 196 -20.39 14.33 9.22
N ARG A 197 -19.35 13.64 8.75
CA ARG A 197 -18.33 13.03 9.61
C ARG A 197 -17.35 14.03 10.20
N ALA A 198 -17.29 15.25 9.64
CA ALA A 198 -16.49 16.36 10.09
C ALA A 198 -15.02 15.96 10.35
N PRO A 199 -14.26 15.52 9.33
CA PRO A 199 -12.86 15.17 9.52
C PRO A 199 -12.01 16.34 9.98
N ASP A 200 -11.13 16.07 10.93
CA ASP A 200 -10.12 17.02 11.42
C ASP A 200 -8.93 17.09 10.46
N ILE A 201 -8.65 15.99 9.77
CA ILE A 201 -7.57 15.85 8.78
C ILE A 201 -8.11 15.14 7.53
N ILE A 202 -7.72 15.62 6.35
CA ILE A 202 -7.96 14.97 5.07
C ILE A 202 -6.60 14.55 4.49
N ILE A 203 -6.46 13.29 4.14
CA ILE A 203 -5.27 12.74 3.47
C ILE A 203 -5.69 12.12 2.15
N GLY A 204 -5.20 12.68 1.05
CA GLY A 204 -5.42 12.11 -0.29
C GLY A 204 -4.22 11.28 -0.75
N SER A 205 -4.51 10.13 -1.35
CA SER A 205 -3.51 9.24 -1.91
C SER A 205 -4.07 8.56 -3.16
N LEU A 206 -3.85 9.17 -4.31
CA LEU A 206 -4.48 8.75 -5.55
C LEU A 206 -3.52 7.93 -6.40
N CYS A 207 -3.93 6.72 -6.82
CA CYS A 207 -3.13 5.90 -7.73
C CYS A 207 -3.07 6.53 -9.14
N GLY A 208 -1.84 6.79 -9.61
CA GLY A 208 -1.61 7.27 -10.98
C GLY A 208 -1.88 8.75 -11.23
N LYS A 209 -2.39 9.50 -10.25
CA LYS A 209 -2.54 10.97 -10.35
C LYS A 209 -2.15 11.66 -9.03
N LYS A 210 -1.81 12.93 -9.14
CA LYS A 210 -1.46 13.75 -7.96
C LYS A 210 -2.73 14.19 -7.26
N PHE A 211 -2.78 14.02 -5.95
CA PHE A 211 -3.77 14.68 -5.10
C PHE A 211 -3.45 16.18 -5.01
N ARG A 212 -4.48 17.00 -4.98
CA ARG A 212 -4.36 18.46 -4.92
C ARG A 212 -5.17 18.99 -3.74
N PRO A 213 -4.54 19.34 -2.61
CA PRO A 213 -5.23 19.86 -1.43
C PRO A 213 -6.15 21.04 -1.74
N GLU A 214 -5.71 21.95 -2.61
CA GLU A 214 -6.49 23.11 -3.02
C GLU A 214 -7.78 22.76 -3.75
N LYS A 215 -7.81 21.66 -4.52
CA LYS A 215 -9.02 21.17 -5.18
C LYS A 215 -9.97 20.50 -4.19
N ALA A 216 -9.43 19.76 -3.24
CA ALA A 216 -10.23 19.14 -2.19
C ALA A 216 -10.89 20.21 -1.30
N ALA A 217 -10.15 21.25 -0.92
CA ALA A 217 -10.67 22.39 -0.15
C ALA A 217 -11.75 23.19 -0.88
N ALA A 218 -11.70 23.25 -2.21
CA ALA A 218 -12.65 23.99 -3.04
C ALA A 218 -13.93 23.23 -3.41
N ARG A 219 -14.14 22.02 -2.87
CA ARG A 219 -15.37 21.24 -3.13
C ARG A 219 -16.60 21.93 -2.52
N ASP A 220 -17.70 21.87 -3.25
CA ASP A 220 -18.96 22.48 -2.81
C ASP A 220 -19.44 21.86 -1.49
N GLY A 221 -19.81 22.73 -0.54
CA GLY A 221 -20.30 22.32 0.77
C GLY A 221 -19.21 21.91 1.78
N TRP A 222 -17.92 21.96 1.41
CA TRP A 222 -16.82 21.55 2.31
C TRP A 222 -16.22 22.68 3.15
N GLN A 223 -16.70 23.90 2.99
CA GLN A 223 -16.13 25.12 3.64
C GLN A 223 -16.12 25.03 5.16
N ASP A 224 -17.10 24.32 5.74
CA ASP A 224 -17.25 24.17 7.19
C ASP A 224 -16.58 22.89 7.74
N VAL A 225 -16.01 22.04 6.90
CA VAL A 225 -15.25 20.86 7.34
C VAL A 225 -14.03 21.32 8.15
N PRO A 226 -13.79 20.80 9.36
CA PRO A 226 -12.67 21.22 10.22
C PRO A 226 -11.32 21.18 9.50
N ALA A 227 -11.04 20.11 8.75
CA ALA A 227 -9.82 19.98 7.97
C ALA A 227 -9.63 21.10 6.93
N VAL A 228 -10.71 21.55 6.29
CA VAL A 228 -10.68 22.66 5.32
C VAL A 228 -10.44 23.99 6.05
N ARG A 229 -11.21 24.25 7.10
CA ARG A 229 -11.10 25.49 7.90
C ARG A 229 -9.73 25.70 8.51
N HIS A 230 -9.07 24.62 8.92
CA HIS A 230 -7.76 24.65 9.57
C HIS A 230 -6.60 24.29 8.63
N ASN A 231 -6.86 24.18 7.31
CA ASN A 231 -5.87 23.84 6.30
C ASN A 231 -5.12 22.52 6.60
N GLN A 232 -5.85 21.52 7.11
CA GLN A 232 -5.33 20.18 7.46
C GLN A 232 -5.60 19.18 6.33
N ILE A 233 -5.11 19.48 5.13
CA ILE A 233 -5.30 18.68 3.94
C ILE A 233 -3.93 18.34 3.35
N PHE A 234 -3.62 17.05 3.23
CA PHE A 234 -2.30 16.56 2.88
C PHE A 234 -2.34 15.52 1.76
N GLU A 235 -1.23 15.34 1.06
CA GLU A 235 -1.00 14.21 0.16
C GLU A 235 0.03 13.26 0.80
N ILE A 236 -0.29 11.96 0.82
CA ILE A 236 0.70 10.88 0.95
C ILE A 236 0.69 10.14 -0.38
N LYS A 237 1.86 9.97 -1.01
CA LYS A 237 1.93 9.33 -2.31
C LYS A 237 1.49 7.86 -2.22
N SER A 238 0.75 7.40 -3.23
CA SER A 238 0.25 6.02 -3.28
C SER A 238 1.35 4.96 -3.19
N ALA A 239 2.53 5.25 -3.71
CA ALA A 239 3.69 4.37 -3.60
C ALA A 239 4.20 4.18 -2.16
N ASP A 240 3.88 5.10 -1.25
CA ASP A 240 4.33 5.05 0.13
C ASP A 240 3.31 4.38 1.06
N ILE A 241 2.01 4.34 0.71
CA ILE A 241 0.98 3.86 1.63
C ILE A 241 -0.05 2.90 1.02
N LEU A 242 -0.35 3.00 -0.29
CA LEU A 242 -1.35 2.15 -0.95
C LEU A 242 -0.77 0.86 -1.51
N GLN A 243 0.54 0.64 -1.41
CA GLN A 243 1.16 -0.64 -1.72
C GLN A 243 1.24 -1.47 -0.43
N PRO A 244 0.55 -2.63 -0.35
CA PRO A 244 0.52 -3.43 0.88
C PRO A 244 1.84 -4.18 1.11
N GLY A 245 2.87 -3.43 1.45
CA GLY A 245 4.24 -3.92 1.58
C GLY A 245 5.12 -3.04 2.47
N PRO A 246 6.46 -3.09 2.30
CA PRO A 246 7.40 -2.41 3.19
C PRO A 246 7.16 -0.91 3.33
N ALA A 247 6.88 -0.21 2.21
CA ALA A 247 6.67 1.24 2.22
C ALA A 247 5.52 1.67 3.13
N ALA A 248 4.39 0.95 3.12
CA ALA A 248 3.25 1.26 3.99
C ALA A 248 3.59 1.12 5.47
N LEU A 249 4.38 0.09 5.82
CA LEU A 249 4.81 -0.22 7.20
C LEU A 249 5.94 0.69 7.71
N THR A 250 6.55 1.49 6.85
CA THR A 250 7.69 2.37 7.19
C THR A 250 7.37 3.82 6.85
N ASP A 251 7.64 4.25 5.62
CA ASP A 251 7.50 5.65 5.19
C ASP A 251 6.03 6.12 5.25
N GLY A 252 5.08 5.26 4.88
CA GLY A 252 3.66 5.58 4.88
C GLY A 252 3.13 5.88 6.28
N VAL A 253 3.36 4.96 7.23
CA VAL A 253 2.94 5.15 8.62
C VAL A 253 3.68 6.29 9.30
N ALA A 254 4.96 6.50 8.99
CA ALA A 254 5.72 7.62 9.54
C ALA A 254 5.17 8.98 9.09
N GLN A 255 4.76 9.11 7.81
CA GLN A 255 4.10 10.30 7.31
C GLN A 255 2.73 10.53 7.98
N LEU A 256 1.92 9.46 8.12
CA LEU A 256 0.65 9.52 8.88
C LEU A 256 0.87 10.03 10.30
N HIS A 257 1.81 9.40 11.01
CA HIS A 257 2.10 9.77 12.40
C HIS A 257 2.58 11.21 12.53
N HIS A 258 3.45 11.65 11.63
CA HIS A 258 3.94 13.04 11.62
C HIS A 258 2.80 14.06 11.45
N ILE A 259 1.90 13.82 10.49
CA ILE A 259 0.73 14.69 10.25
C ILE A 259 -0.17 14.73 11.49
N ILE A 260 -0.48 13.57 12.07
CA ILE A 260 -1.36 13.44 13.23
C ILE A 260 -0.73 14.09 14.47
N GLN A 261 0.57 13.87 14.70
CA GLN A 261 1.32 14.46 15.81
C GLN A 261 1.36 16.00 15.72
N GLN A 262 1.54 16.55 14.52
CA GLN A 262 1.49 18.01 14.31
C GLN A 262 0.10 18.58 14.63
N TRP A 263 -0.96 17.88 14.20
CA TRP A 263 -2.32 18.27 14.51
C TRP A 263 -2.58 18.24 16.03
N GLU A 264 -2.19 17.17 16.71
CA GLU A 264 -2.35 17.00 18.16
C GLU A 264 -1.65 18.13 18.92
N ALA A 265 -0.40 18.44 18.57
CA ALA A 265 0.38 19.49 19.23
C ALA A 265 -0.27 20.89 19.16
N THR A 266 -1.16 21.11 18.18
CA THR A 266 -1.86 22.41 18.01
C THR A 266 -3.28 22.40 18.54
N HIS A 267 -3.85 21.23 18.92
CA HIS A 267 -5.24 21.06 19.33
C HIS A 267 -5.41 20.33 20.69
N ALA A 268 -4.29 20.02 21.37
CA ALA A 268 -4.24 19.33 22.68
C ALA A 268 -4.61 20.22 23.88
#